data_489666ac4357006f5d06a6f244664a36
#
_entry.id   489666ac4357006f5d06a6f244664a36
#
_cell.length_a   1.000
_cell.length_b   1.000
_cell.length_c   1.000
_cell.angle_alpha   90.00
_cell.angle_beta   90.00
_cell.angle_gamma   90.00
#
_symmetry.space_group_name_H-M   'P 1'
#
loop_
_entity.id
_entity.type
_entity.pdbx_description
1 polymer ?
#
loop_
_entity_poly.entity_id
_entity_poly.type
_entity_poly.pdbx_seq_one_letter_code
_entity_poly.pdbx_strand_id
1 'polypeptide(L)'
;MKNIRIGDVLIEFGYITPEQLNAALAYQKEHRDLRVGQALQELGYVNERQVLQALAKRLQIRMIDIEHTNVDVTAVEKVPQELAQKYDMLPIAQSGHTLTIAANDPLNYYAIEDIRQLTAMEPEIVLAELEPLRRAVRYYYAEVSARKAARSANSSDMAAAQTEDLAIDMTAEGGALDAPIIRLLNSLVQRAVTTTASDIHIEPFEGETKVRMRIDGVIIDYVTLQRALHQPLIARIKIMSNLDIAEHRIPQDGHFRARLETGPDVNVRVSILPTVFGEKAVLRILSSNTYIKNANHFGMNDETYRRFLPLLNRPNGIVYLTGPTGSGKTTTLYMVLQTIAERQVNVSTIEDPVERNLARINQTQVNNIAGLTFESGLRALLRQDPDVIMVGETRDAETASISVRAAITGHMVFSTLHTNDALSSIVRLEDMGVERYMIANSVAGLVAQRLMRRVCPHCARQMPVTEEERTYLGPDIPFVRRGSGCTQCNGTGYRGRVAIHELVIINRELRELISAGATQEELTDAARRNQGMTSLREAALQLVREGETTPEELLKITFYEE
;
A
#
# COMPACT_ATOMS: atom_id res chain seq x y z
N MET A 1 4.07 -36.18 -37.70
CA MET A 1 4.74 -35.07 -36.98
C MET A 1 6.02 -35.65 -36.36
N LYS A 2 7.22 -35.05 -36.64
CA LYS A 2 8.46 -35.48 -35.99
C LYS A 2 8.29 -35.24 -34.47
N ASN A 3 8.57 -36.29 -33.70
CA ASN A 3 8.47 -36.24 -32.24
C ASN A 3 9.67 -35.42 -31.69
N ILE A 4 9.58 -34.08 -31.79
CA ILE A 4 10.63 -33.16 -31.37
C ILE A 4 10.69 -33.19 -29.84
N ARG A 5 11.81 -33.55 -29.24
CA ARG A 5 12.00 -33.58 -27.79
C ARG A 5 12.29 -32.16 -27.28
N ILE A 6 11.85 -31.83 -26.06
CA ILE A 6 12.07 -30.50 -25.48
C ILE A 6 13.57 -30.16 -25.39
N GLY A 7 14.42 -31.16 -25.08
CA GLY A 7 15.87 -30.96 -25.01
C GLY A 7 16.45 -30.52 -26.35
N ASP A 8 15.96 -31.08 -27.46
CA ASP A 8 16.43 -30.70 -28.80
C ASP A 8 16.04 -29.25 -29.15
N VAL A 9 14.86 -28.81 -28.72
CA VAL A 9 14.41 -27.42 -28.92
C VAL A 9 15.23 -26.44 -28.09
N LEU A 10 15.58 -26.80 -26.85
CA LEU A 10 16.43 -25.97 -26.00
C LEU A 10 17.86 -25.84 -26.56
N ILE A 11 18.40 -26.91 -27.16
CA ILE A 11 19.68 -26.86 -27.86
C ILE A 11 19.58 -26.01 -29.14
N GLU A 12 18.50 -26.16 -29.92
CA GLU A 12 18.25 -25.38 -31.14
C GLU A 12 18.17 -23.87 -30.83
N PHE A 13 17.59 -23.48 -29.67
CA PHE A 13 17.56 -22.09 -29.19
C PHE A 13 18.89 -21.63 -28.59
N GLY A 14 19.89 -22.50 -28.41
CA GLY A 14 21.16 -22.17 -27.80
C GLY A 14 21.08 -21.93 -26.29
N TYR A 15 20.01 -22.41 -25.64
CA TYR A 15 19.84 -22.24 -24.19
C TYR A 15 20.65 -23.25 -23.38
N ILE A 16 20.92 -24.43 -23.94
CA ILE A 16 21.75 -25.49 -23.34
C ILE A 16 22.67 -26.14 -24.35
N THR A 17 23.74 -26.78 -23.85
CA THR A 17 24.60 -27.64 -24.63
C THR A 17 24.15 -29.12 -24.57
N PRO A 18 24.60 -29.98 -25.50
CA PRO A 18 24.33 -31.41 -25.41
C PRO A 18 24.83 -32.07 -24.12
N GLU A 19 25.95 -31.58 -23.57
CA GLU A 19 26.51 -32.05 -22.29
C GLU A 19 25.61 -31.71 -21.12
N GLN A 20 25.06 -30.48 -21.09
CA GLN A 20 24.10 -30.05 -20.06
C GLN A 20 22.78 -30.84 -20.14
N LEU A 21 22.31 -31.17 -21.35
CA LEU A 21 21.15 -32.03 -21.52
C LEU A 21 21.41 -33.43 -20.96
N ASN A 22 22.58 -34.01 -21.24
CA ASN A 22 22.95 -35.33 -20.71
C ASN A 22 23.07 -35.32 -19.18
N ALA A 23 23.61 -34.28 -18.59
CA ALA A 23 23.67 -34.11 -17.14
C ALA A 23 22.24 -34.05 -16.52
N ALA A 24 21.33 -33.28 -17.12
CA ALA A 24 19.94 -33.21 -16.68
C ALA A 24 19.17 -34.53 -16.82
N LEU A 25 19.42 -35.28 -17.88
CA LEU A 25 18.86 -36.62 -18.07
C LEU A 25 19.40 -37.64 -17.05
N ALA A 26 20.67 -37.52 -16.64
CA ALA A 26 21.23 -38.32 -15.54
C ALA A 26 20.58 -37.95 -14.19
N TYR A 27 20.47 -36.66 -13.91
CA TYR A 27 19.81 -36.15 -12.72
C TYR A 27 18.34 -36.57 -12.61
N GLN A 28 17.60 -36.54 -13.75
CA GLN A 28 16.21 -37.01 -13.82
C GLN A 28 16.07 -38.51 -13.51
N LYS A 29 17.07 -39.35 -13.83
CA LYS A 29 17.00 -40.78 -13.50
C LYS A 29 17.05 -41.07 -12.01
N GLU A 30 17.72 -40.19 -11.26
CA GLU A 30 17.80 -40.23 -9.79
C GLU A 30 16.56 -39.58 -9.15
N HIS A 31 15.95 -38.59 -9.83
CA HIS A 31 14.77 -37.86 -9.39
C HIS A 31 13.60 -38.08 -10.36
N ARG A 32 12.97 -39.25 -10.29
CA ARG A 32 11.98 -39.75 -11.29
C ARG A 32 10.69 -38.92 -11.40
N ASP A 33 10.39 -38.11 -10.42
CA ASP A 33 9.24 -37.19 -10.34
C ASP A 33 9.46 -35.88 -11.11
N LEU A 34 10.71 -35.57 -11.46
CA LEU A 34 11.02 -34.36 -12.19
C LEU A 34 10.92 -34.58 -13.70
N ARG A 35 10.39 -33.60 -14.43
CA ARG A 35 10.48 -33.55 -15.89
C ARG A 35 11.84 -32.96 -16.31
N VAL A 36 12.32 -33.28 -17.52
CA VAL A 36 13.63 -32.80 -18.03
C VAL A 36 13.78 -31.26 -17.91
N GLY A 37 12.71 -30.52 -18.22
CA GLY A 37 12.72 -29.04 -18.06
C GLY A 37 12.94 -28.59 -16.62
N GLN A 38 12.33 -29.25 -15.64
CA GLN A 38 12.50 -28.98 -14.22
C GLN A 38 13.90 -29.38 -13.75
N ALA A 39 14.42 -30.53 -14.17
CA ALA A 39 15.79 -30.94 -13.88
C ALA A 39 16.82 -29.92 -14.40
N LEU A 40 16.62 -29.36 -15.59
CA LEU A 40 17.46 -28.32 -16.15
C LEU A 40 17.40 -27.01 -15.37
N GLN A 41 16.23 -26.67 -14.82
CA GLN A 41 16.05 -25.50 -13.96
C GLN A 41 16.73 -25.66 -12.59
N GLU A 42 16.57 -26.82 -11.94
CA GLU A 42 17.24 -27.13 -10.66
C GLU A 42 18.76 -27.13 -10.78
N LEU A 43 19.28 -27.60 -11.91
CA LEU A 43 20.72 -27.54 -12.22
C LEU A 43 21.19 -26.12 -12.62
N GLY A 44 20.28 -25.15 -12.73
CA GLY A 44 20.60 -23.76 -13.07
C GLY A 44 21.02 -23.54 -14.53
N TYR A 45 20.74 -24.49 -15.42
CA TYR A 45 21.12 -24.38 -16.85
C TYR A 45 20.14 -23.52 -17.64
N VAL A 46 18.86 -23.47 -17.25
CA VAL A 46 17.80 -22.68 -17.88
C VAL A 46 16.90 -22.04 -16.83
N ASN A 47 16.27 -20.94 -17.20
CA ASN A 47 15.18 -20.36 -16.40
C ASN A 47 13.81 -20.85 -16.90
N GLU A 48 12.75 -20.59 -16.11
CA GLU A 48 11.38 -21.00 -16.42
C GLU A 48 10.91 -20.51 -17.79
N ARG A 49 11.18 -19.23 -18.11
CA ARG A 49 10.79 -18.61 -19.37
C ARG A 49 11.36 -19.33 -20.60
N GLN A 50 12.63 -19.75 -20.53
CA GLN A 50 13.28 -20.51 -21.59
C GLN A 50 12.64 -21.89 -21.79
N VAL A 51 12.28 -22.58 -20.71
CA VAL A 51 11.56 -23.87 -20.77
C VAL A 51 10.18 -23.69 -21.39
N LEU A 52 9.43 -22.66 -20.99
CA LEU A 52 8.11 -22.36 -21.55
C LEU A 52 8.16 -21.98 -23.02
N GLN A 53 9.18 -21.22 -23.46
CA GLN A 53 9.41 -20.93 -24.90
C GLN A 53 9.68 -22.19 -25.72
N ALA A 54 10.47 -23.12 -25.20
CA ALA A 54 10.71 -24.40 -25.87
C ALA A 54 9.44 -25.26 -25.94
N LEU A 55 8.63 -25.27 -24.87
CA LEU A 55 7.32 -25.96 -24.86
C LEU A 55 6.35 -25.32 -25.85
N ALA A 56 6.29 -23.99 -25.89
CA ALA A 56 5.45 -23.23 -26.80
C ALA A 56 5.74 -23.61 -28.28
N LYS A 57 7.02 -23.63 -28.65
CA LYS A 57 7.45 -24.04 -30.00
C LYS A 57 7.11 -25.51 -30.29
N ARG A 58 7.39 -26.39 -29.31
CA ARG A 58 7.17 -27.84 -29.49
C ARG A 58 5.70 -28.20 -29.69
N LEU A 59 4.82 -27.57 -28.89
CA LEU A 59 3.40 -27.88 -28.86
C LEU A 59 2.57 -26.94 -29.73
N GLN A 60 3.20 -25.95 -30.38
CA GLN A 60 2.56 -24.90 -31.18
C GLN A 60 1.49 -24.11 -30.36
N ILE A 61 1.76 -23.91 -29.07
CA ILE A 61 0.91 -23.16 -28.14
C ILE A 61 1.50 -21.76 -28.00
N ARG A 62 0.62 -20.75 -27.91
CA ARG A 62 1.06 -19.35 -27.67
C ARG A 62 1.55 -19.21 -26.24
N MET A 63 2.64 -18.48 -26.04
CA MET A 63 3.05 -17.96 -24.75
C MET A 63 2.57 -16.51 -24.60
N ILE A 64 2.01 -16.20 -23.47
CA ILE A 64 1.49 -14.87 -23.14
C ILE A 64 2.17 -14.30 -21.91
N ASP A 65 2.21 -12.98 -21.84
CA ASP A 65 2.48 -12.26 -20.60
C ASP A 65 1.14 -11.99 -19.90
N ILE A 66 0.84 -12.79 -18.87
CA ILE A 66 -0.45 -12.72 -18.18
C ILE A 66 -0.65 -11.35 -17.49
N GLU A 67 0.43 -10.65 -17.12
CA GLU A 67 0.36 -9.35 -16.47
C GLU A 67 -0.10 -8.24 -17.42
N HIS A 68 0.16 -8.40 -18.73
CA HIS A 68 -0.25 -7.46 -19.78
C HIS A 68 -1.42 -7.97 -20.62
N THR A 69 -1.96 -9.15 -20.30
CA THR A 69 -3.09 -9.73 -21.03
C THR A 69 -4.41 -9.22 -20.44
N ASN A 70 -5.32 -8.77 -21.31
CA ASN A 70 -6.67 -8.44 -20.88
C ASN A 70 -7.43 -9.73 -20.56
N VAL A 71 -7.88 -9.89 -19.33
CA VAL A 71 -8.62 -11.05 -18.83
C VAL A 71 -10.08 -10.71 -18.72
N ASP A 72 -10.92 -11.49 -19.37
CA ASP A 72 -12.37 -11.40 -19.24
C ASP A 72 -12.83 -12.07 -17.93
N VAL A 73 -13.29 -11.25 -17.00
CA VAL A 73 -13.78 -11.73 -15.69
C VAL A 73 -14.94 -12.72 -15.85
N THR A 74 -15.74 -12.61 -16.91
CA THR A 74 -16.84 -13.55 -17.17
C THR A 74 -16.33 -14.93 -17.57
N ALA A 75 -15.17 -15.02 -18.23
CA ALA A 75 -14.50 -16.27 -18.48
C ALA A 75 -13.96 -16.90 -17.18
N VAL A 76 -13.41 -16.08 -16.28
CA VAL A 76 -12.90 -16.54 -14.98
C VAL A 76 -14.04 -17.14 -14.14
N GLU A 77 -15.24 -16.56 -14.19
CA GLU A 77 -16.43 -17.05 -13.46
C GLU A 77 -16.85 -18.50 -13.84
N LYS A 78 -16.42 -19.01 -15.01
CA LYS A 78 -16.79 -20.34 -15.51
C LYS A 78 -16.09 -21.49 -14.77
N VAL A 79 -14.91 -21.24 -14.20
CA VAL A 79 -14.13 -22.26 -13.50
C VAL A 79 -14.12 -21.93 -12.02
N PRO A 80 -14.34 -22.89 -11.10
CA PRO A 80 -14.24 -22.66 -9.66
C PRO A 80 -12.80 -22.30 -9.25
N GLN A 81 -12.69 -21.43 -8.25
CA GLN A 81 -11.41 -20.98 -7.69
C GLN A 81 -10.51 -22.15 -7.24
N GLU A 82 -11.11 -23.15 -6.60
CA GLU A 82 -10.42 -24.33 -6.08
C GLU A 82 -9.69 -25.10 -7.20
N LEU A 83 -10.34 -25.28 -8.35
CA LEU A 83 -9.72 -25.94 -9.49
C LEU A 83 -8.63 -25.08 -10.13
N ALA A 84 -8.86 -23.77 -10.26
CA ALA A 84 -7.89 -22.84 -10.80
C ALA A 84 -6.61 -22.77 -9.93
N GLN A 85 -6.76 -22.78 -8.62
CA GLN A 85 -5.64 -22.82 -7.67
C GLN A 85 -4.95 -24.19 -7.64
N LYS A 86 -5.72 -25.28 -7.68
CA LYS A 86 -5.19 -26.65 -7.68
C LYS A 86 -4.28 -26.92 -8.88
N TYR A 87 -4.65 -26.38 -10.04
CA TYR A 87 -3.98 -26.66 -11.31
C TYR A 87 -3.10 -25.51 -11.81
N ASP A 88 -3.00 -24.42 -11.09
CA ASP A 88 -2.31 -23.19 -11.53
C ASP A 88 -2.77 -22.75 -12.94
N MET A 89 -4.09 -22.56 -13.10
CA MET A 89 -4.74 -22.20 -14.37
C MET A 89 -5.68 -21.00 -14.19
N LEU A 90 -5.75 -20.13 -15.21
CA LEU A 90 -6.65 -18.98 -15.23
C LEU A 90 -7.39 -18.92 -16.56
N PRO A 91 -8.74 -19.03 -16.59
CA PRO A 91 -9.51 -18.68 -17.78
C PRO A 91 -9.35 -17.18 -18.08
N ILE A 92 -9.02 -16.85 -19.33
CA ILE A 92 -8.71 -15.46 -19.71
C ILE A 92 -9.66 -14.87 -20.75
N ALA A 93 -10.27 -15.72 -21.58
CA ALA A 93 -11.21 -15.27 -22.60
C ALA A 93 -12.17 -16.40 -22.98
N GLN A 94 -13.37 -16.01 -23.45
CA GLN A 94 -14.33 -16.92 -24.05
C GLN A 94 -14.66 -16.46 -25.47
N SER A 95 -14.66 -17.39 -26.42
CA SER A 95 -15.12 -17.15 -27.79
C SER A 95 -16.00 -18.30 -28.27
N GLY A 96 -17.30 -18.06 -28.34
CA GLY A 96 -18.28 -19.10 -28.66
C GLY A 96 -18.20 -20.28 -27.68
N HIS A 97 -17.80 -21.46 -28.15
CA HIS A 97 -17.67 -22.69 -27.37
C HIS A 97 -16.23 -22.94 -26.86
N THR A 98 -15.30 -22.05 -27.16
CA THR A 98 -13.90 -22.18 -26.75
C THR A 98 -13.63 -21.32 -25.53
N LEU A 99 -12.95 -21.88 -24.52
CA LEU A 99 -12.46 -21.20 -23.32
C LEU A 99 -10.92 -21.15 -23.35
N THR A 100 -10.35 -19.98 -23.56
CA THR A 100 -8.90 -19.78 -23.53
C THR A 100 -8.41 -19.74 -22.09
N ILE A 101 -7.43 -20.59 -21.74
CA ILE A 101 -6.93 -20.79 -20.38
C ILE A 101 -5.42 -20.58 -20.36
N ALA A 102 -4.97 -19.65 -19.54
CA ALA A 102 -3.55 -19.51 -19.21
C ALA A 102 -3.14 -20.60 -18.22
N ALA A 103 -2.07 -21.31 -18.52
CA ALA A 103 -1.52 -22.40 -17.70
C ALA A 103 0.01 -22.39 -17.74
N ASN A 104 0.64 -22.88 -16.67
CA ASN A 104 2.08 -23.10 -16.65
C ASN A 104 2.45 -24.50 -17.21
N ASP A 105 1.63 -25.51 -16.93
CA ASP A 105 1.80 -26.87 -17.42
C ASP A 105 0.74 -27.25 -18.47
N PRO A 106 1.09 -27.22 -19.77
CA PRO A 106 0.14 -27.55 -20.85
C PRO A 106 -0.12 -29.06 -21.00
N LEU A 107 0.62 -29.89 -20.28
CA LEU A 107 0.51 -31.34 -20.32
C LEU A 107 -0.30 -31.93 -19.15
N ASN A 108 -0.94 -31.08 -18.36
CA ASN A 108 -1.85 -31.51 -17.31
C ASN A 108 -3.23 -31.87 -17.91
N TYR A 109 -3.32 -33.04 -18.52
CA TYR A 109 -4.55 -33.52 -19.17
C TYR A 109 -5.72 -33.69 -18.21
N TYR A 110 -5.47 -34.00 -16.94
CA TYR A 110 -6.52 -34.09 -15.93
C TYR A 110 -7.21 -32.73 -15.69
N ALA A 111 -6.42 -31.67 -15.59
CA ALA A 111 -6.96 -30.33 -15.43
C ALA A 111 -7.78 -29.88 -16.65
N ILE A 112 -7.30 -30.19 -17.85
CA ILE A 112 -8.00 -29.86 -19.11
C ILE A 112 -9.33 -30.58 -19.18
N GLU A 113 -9.36 -31.88 -18.82
CA GLU A 113 -10.57 -32.69 -18.85
C GLU A 113 -11.58 -32.28 -17.77
N ASP A 114 -11.12 -32.01 -16.53
CA ASP A 114 -11.96 -31.49 -15.45
C ASP A 114 -12.66 -30.18 -15.87
N ILE A 115 -11.93 -29.27 -16.51
CA ILE A 115 -12.48 -28.00 -16.98
C ILE A 115 -13.46 -28.22 -18.13
N ARG A 116 -13.14 -29.10 -19.09
CA ARG A 116 -14.05 -29.44 -20.19
C ARG A 116 -15.38 -29.99 -19.69
N GLN A 117 -15.32 -30.95 -18.77
CA GLN A 117 -16.53 -31.55 -18.18
C GLN A 117 -17.36 -30.54 -17.39
N LEU A 118 -16.69 -29.67 -16.63
CA LEU A 118 -17.36 -28.69 -15.80
C LEU A 118 -18.02 -27.57 -16.62
N THR A 119 -17.32 -27.07 -17.64
CA THR A 119 -17.76 -25.88 -18.40
C THR A 119 -18.55 -26.26 -19.65
N ALA A 120 -18.51 -27.53 -20.09
CA ALA A 120 -18.99 -27.99 -21.38
C ALA A 120 -18.41 -27.19 -22.56
N MET A 121 -17.21 -26.62 -22.41
CA MET A 121 -16.51 -25.82 -23.40
C MET A 121 -15.21 -26.50 -23.82
N GLU A 122 -14.67 -26.15 -25.00
CA GLU A 122 -13.40 -26.65 -25.46
C GLU A 122 -12.25 -25.77 -24.91
N PRO A 123 -11.37 -26.31 -24.04
CA PRO A 123 -10.24 -25.56 -23.49
C PRO A 123 -9.13 -25.32 -24.53
N GLU A 124 -8.76 -24.07 -24.78
CA GLU A 124 -7.60 -23.66 -25.55
C GLU A 124 -6.51 -23.18 -24.58
N ILE A 125 -5.41 -23.90 -24.50
CA ILE A 125 -4.33 -23.57 -23.55
C ILE A 125 -3.37 -22.55 -24.15
N VAL A 126 -2.99 -21.54 -23.34
CA VAL A 126 -1.88 -20.63 -23.60
C VAL A 126 -0.92 -20.68 -22.42
N LEU A 127 0.39 -20.52 -22.68
CA LEU A 127 1.41 -20.65 -21.64
C LEU A 127 1.68 -19.34 -20.94
N ALA A 128 1.85 -19.39 -19.62
CA ALA A 128 2.25 -18.26 -18.78
C ALA A 128 3.24 -18.70 -17.69
N GLU A 129 4.08 -17.78 -17.23
CA GLU A 129 5.01 -18.01 -16.12
C GLU A 129 4.23 -18.24 -14.81
N LEU A 130 4.70 -19.13 -13.94
CA LEU A 130 3.97 -19.65 -12.78
C LEU A 130 3.63 -18.57 -11.75
N GLU A 131 4.63 -17.82 -11.29
CA GLU A 131 4.39 -16.83 -10.24
C GLU A 131 3.51 -15.65 -10.69
N PRO A 132 3.69 -15.08 -11.91
CA PRO A 132 2.72 -14.13 -12.47
C PRO A 132 1.31 -14.72 -12.60
N LEU A 133 1.18 -15.98 -13.03
CA LEU A 133 -0.10 -16.66 -13.18
C LEU A 133 -0.81 -16.85 -11.82
N ARG A 134 -0.11 -17.31 -10.79
CA ARG A 134 -0.65 -17.45 -9.43
C ARG A 134 -1.13 -16.12 -8.86
N ARG A 135 -0.38 -15.04 -9.11
CA ARG A 135 -0.82 -13.68 -8.73
C ARG A 135 -2.11 -13.29 -9.46
N ALA A 136 -2.16 -13.52 -10.77
CA ALA A 136 -3.35 -13.25 -11.57
C ALA A 136 -4.56 -14.09 -11.11
N VAL A 137 -4.38 -15.37 -10.79
CA VAL A 137 -5.44 -16.22 -10.21
C VAL A 137 -6.00 -15.57 -8.93
N ARG A 138 -5.15 -15.25 -7.97
CA ARG A 138 -5.59 -14.61 -6.72
C ARG A 138 -6.33 -13.29 -6.99
N TYR A 139 -5.81 -12.47 -7.89
CA TYR A 139 -6.40 -11.18 -8.25
C TYR A 139 -7.79 -11.33 -8.86
N TYR A 140 -7.94 -12.13 -9.93
CA TYR A 140 -9.20 -12.24 -10.65
C TYR A 140 -10.27 -13.01 -9.88
N TYR A 141 -9.92 -14.01 -9.07
CA TYR A 141 -10.91 -14.69 -8.22
C TYR A 141 -11.36 -13.84 -7.03
N ALA A 142 -10.53 -12.97 -6.48
CA ALA A 142 -11.00 -11.96 -5.52
C ALA A 142 -12.01 -10.99 -6.18
N GLU A 143 -11.78 -10.60 -7.44
CA GLU A 143 -12.71 -9.81 -8.24
C GLU A 143 -14.04 -10.54 -8.49
N VAL A 144 -13.98 -11.80 -8.95
CA VAL A 144 -15.14 -12.66 -9.18
C VAL A 144 -15.95 -12.83 -7.89
N SER A 145 -15.28 -13.13 -6.78
CA SER A 145 -15.92 -13.31 -5.47
C SER A 145 -16.68 -12.06 -5.04
N ALA A 146 -16.07 -10.90 -5.15
CA ALA A 146 -16.71 -9.64 -4.78
C ALA A 146 -17.90 -9.31 -5.71
N ARG A 147 -17.76 -9.53 -7.04
CA ARG A 147 -18.87 -9.34 -7.99
C ARG A 147 -20.01 -10.32 -7.76
N LYS A 148 -19.73 -11.60 -7.48
CA LYS A 148 -20.74 -12.60 -7.13
C LYS A 148 -21.44 -12.24 -5.83
N ALA A 149 -20.70 -11.82 -4.79
CA ALA A 149 -21.28 -11.39 -3.53
C ALA A 149 -22.17 -10.16 -3.71
N ALA A 150 -21.76 -9.17 -4.51
CA ALA A 150 -22.57 -8.00 -4.84
C ALA A 150 -23.82 -8.37 -5.65
N ARG A 151 -23.70 -9.25 -6.66
CA ARG A 151 -24.86 -9.75 -7.44
C ARG A 151 -25.83 -10.57 -6.58
N SER A 152 -25.33 -11.47 -5.74
CA SER A 152 -26.14 -12.27 -4.82
C SER A 152 -26.86 -11.38 -3.81
N ALA A 153 -26.20 -10.37 -3.28
CA ALA A 153 -26.83 -9.40 -2.40
C ALA A 153 -27.89 -8.58 -3.15
N ASN A 154 -27.62 -8.15 -4.39
CA ASN A 154 -28.58 -7.41 -5.22
C ASN A 154 -29.76 -8.27 -5.73
N SER A 155 -29.59 -9.58 -5.90
CA SER A 155 -30.60 -10.49 -6.47
C SER A 155 -31.41 -11.27 -5.45
N SER A 156 -30.97 -11.31 -4.18
CA SER A 156 -31.81 -11.87 -3.12
C SER A 156 -33.07 -11.03 -2.99
N ASP A 157 -34.26 -11.67 -2.91
CA ASP A 157 -35.60 -11.07 -2.81
C ASP A 157 -35.80 -10.18 -1.56
N MET A 158 -34.83 -9.34 -1.26
CA MET A 158 -34.94 -8.31 -0.21
C MET A 158 -35.99 -7.24 -0.55
N ALA A 159 -36.43 -7.16 -1.80
CA ALA A 159 -37.52 -6.28 -2.19
C ALA A 159 -38.87 -6.69 -1.58
N ALA A 160 -39.04 -7.95 -1.17
CA ALA A 160 -40.27 -8.45 -0.53
C ALA A 160 -40.31 -8.25 1.00
N ALA A 161 -39.20 -7.93 1.63
CA ALA A 161 -39.07 -7.81 3.10
C ALA A 161 -39.33 -6.40 3.64
N GLN A 162 -39.73 -5.44 2.81
CA GLN A 162 -39.96 -4.04 3.23
C GLN A 162 -41.29 -3.77 3.94
N THR A 163 -42.10 -4.78 4.23
CA THR A 163 -43.45 -4.59 4.81
C THR A 163 -43.71 -5.25 6.16
N GLU A 164 -42.74 -5.86 6.77
CA GLU A 164 -42.93 -6.37 8.14
C GLU A 164 -41.83 -5.84 9.07
N ASP A 165 -42.24 -5.26 10.23
CA ASP A 165 -41.42 -4.86 11.35
C ASP A 165 -40.53 -6.06 11.80
N LEU A 166 -39.33 -6.15 11.27
CA LEU A 166 -38.34 -7.16 11.65
C LEU A 166 -37.68 -6.75 12.96
N ALA A 167 -38.21 -7.23 14.06
CA ALA A 167 -37.43 -7.40 15.29
C ALA A 167 -36.29 -8.39 14.94
N ILE A 168 -35.09 -7.85 14.78
CA ILE A 168 -33.88 -8.65 14.52
C ILE A 168 -33.58 -9.44 15.78
N ASP A 169 -33.79 -10.75 15.74
CA ASP A 169 -33.35 -11.66 16.82
C ASP A 169 -31.84 -11.73 16.83
N MET A 170 -31.22 -10.98 17.75
CA MET A 170 -29.79 -10.75 17.88
C MET A 170 -29.00 -11.99 18.37
N THR A 171 -29.65 -13.12 18.63
CA THR A 171 -29.04 -14.33 19.21
C THR A 171 -28.84 -15.49 18.23
N ALA A 172 -29.35 -15.38 17.00
CA ALA A 172 -29.19 -16.41 16.00
C ALA A 172 -27.91 -16.21 15.19
N GLU A 173 -26.91 -17.05 15.39
CA GLU A 173 -25.82 -17.24 14.45
C GLU A 173 -26.41 -17.70 13.11
N GLY A 174 -26.49 -16.77 12.13
CA GLY A 174 -26.77 -17.09 10.74
C GLY A 174 -28.23 -17.15 10.31
N GLY A 175 -28.98 -16.04 10.37
CA GLY A 175 -30.20 -15.89 9.59
C GLY A 175 -29.90 -15.90 8.07
N ALA A 176 -30.83 -16.43 7.25
CA ALA A 176 -30.65 -16.54 5.78
C ALA A 176 -30.35 -15.21 5.06
N LEU A 177 -30.67 -14.07 5.67
CA LEU A 177 -30.42 -12.71 5.18
C LEU A 177 -29.01 -12.18 5.50
N ASP A 178 -28.38 -12.64 6.58
CA ASP A 178 -27.06 -12.16 7.00
C ASP A 178 -25.91 -12.73 6.14
N ALA A 179 -26.07 -13.95 5.64
CA ALA A 179 -25.02 -14.63 4.88
C ALA A 179 -24.56 -13.87 3.60
N PRO A 180 -25.42 -13.24 2.80
CA PRO A 180 -25.00 -12.44 1.65
C PRO A 180 -24.24 -11.16 2.04
N ILE A 181 -24.67 -10.45 3.09
CA ILE A 181 -24.05 -9.21 3.58
C ILE A 181 -22.67 -9.51 4.22
N ILE A 182 -22.60 -10.58 5.00
CA ILE A 182 -21.34 -11.04 5.59
C ILE A 182 -20.34 -11.39 4.49
N ARG A 183 -20.76 -12.16 3.49
CA ARG A 183 -19.91 -12.52 2.34
C ARG A 183 -19.48 -11.29 1.54
N LEU A 184 -20.40 -10.34 1.33
CA LEU A 184 -20.09 -9.09 0.64
C LEU A 184 -19.00 -8.31 1.42
N LEU A 185 -19.19 -8.07 2.71
CA LEU A 185 -18.23 -7.31 3.51
C LEU A 185 -16.85 -8.01 3.56
N ASN A 186 -16.81 -9.32 3.78
CA ASN A 186 -15.57 -10.10 3.78
C ASN A 186 -14.86 -10.02 2.42
N SER A 187 -15.60 -10.13 1.31
CA SER A 187 -15.02 -10.01 -0.03
C SER A 187 -14.49 -8.61 -0.34
N LEU A 188 -15.16 -7.55 0.17
CA LEU A 188 -14.67 -6.17 0.05
C LEU A 188 -13.36 -5.97 0.82
N VAL A 189 -13.27 -6.47 2.05
CA VAL A 189 -12.04 -6.40 2.85
C VAL A 189 -10.91 -7.23 2.21
N GLN A 190 -11.20 -8.46 1.79
CA GLN A 190 -10.23 -9.31 1.08
C GLN A 190 -9.71 -8.62 -0.19
N ARG A 191 -10.61 -8.01 -0.96
CA ARG A 191 -10.24 -7.25 -2.17
C ARG A 191 -9.36 -6.05 -1.85
N ALA A 192 -9.72 -5.27 -0.83
CA ALA A 192 -8.93 -4.11 -0.40
C ALA A 192 -7.50 -4.51 -0.02
N VAL A 193 -7.33 -5.61 0.70
CA VAL A 193 -6.00 -6.14 1.05
C VAL A 193 -5.24 -6.61 -0.19
N THR A 194 -5.89 -7.35 -1.09
CA THR A 194 -5.28 -7.86 -2.33
C THR A 194 -4.81 -6.73 -3.25
N THR A 195 -5.56 -5.62 -3.29
CA THR A 195 -5.23 -4.44 -4.10
C THR A 195 -4.38 -3.40 -3.36
N THR A 196 -3.98 -3.69 -2.11
CA THR A 196 -3.26 -2.75 -1.24
C THR A 196 -3.99 -1.41 -1.03
N ALA A 197 -5.32 -1.44 -1.02
CA ALA A 197 -6.12 -0.27 -0.73
C ALA A 197 -5.92 0.17 0.73
N SER A 198 -5.84 1.47 0.96
CA SER A 198 -5.76 2.04 2.31
C SER A 198 -7.12 2.20 2.97
N ASP A 199 -8.16 2.51 2.18
CA ASP A 199 -9.49 2.77 2.70
C ASP A 199 -10.56 2.18 1.76
N ILE A 200 -11.68 1.70 2.36
CA ILE A 200 -12.91 1.36 1.67
C ILE A 200 -13.95 2.41 2.08
N HIS A 201 -14.55 3.06 1.10
CA HIS A 201 -15.63 4.02 1.29
C HIS A 201 -16.95 3.38 0.88
N ILE A 202 -17.93 3.35 1.77
CA ILE A 202 -19.29 2.89 1.52
C ILE A 202 -20.21 4.10 1.64
N GLU A 203 -20.70 4.59 0.52
CA GLU A 203 -21.30 5.91 0.41
C GLU A 203 -22.73 5.81 -0.14
N PRO A 204 -23.73 6.28 0.63
CA PRO A 204 -25.10 6.33 0.16
C PRO A 204 -25.32 7.55 -0.76
N PHE A 205 -26.02 7.31 -1.86
CA PHE A 205 -26.54 8.33 -2.77
C PHE A 205 -28.06 8.16 -2.90
N GLU A 206 -28.72 9.02 -3.65
CA GLU A 206 -30.19 9.06 -3.77
C GLU A 206 -30.80 7.71 -4.18
N GLY A 207 -30.24 7.05 -5.18
CA GLY A 207 -30.77 5.79 -5.74
C GLY A 207 -29.90 4.56 -5.50
N GLU A 208 -28.67 4.73 -5.03
CA GLU A 208 -27.67 3.67 -4.99
C GLU A 208 -26.70 3.82 -3.83
N THR A 209 -25.92 2.79 -3.55
CA THR A 209 -24.77 2.84 -2.66
C THR A 209 -23.51 2.56 -3.46
N LYS A 210 -22.54 3.47 -3.43
CA LYS A 210 -21.23 3.25 -4.05
C LYS A 210 -20.22 2.75 -3.05
N VAL A 211 -19.50 1.71 -3.44
CA VAL A 211 -18.30 1.26 -2.74
C VAL A 211 -17.09 1.71 -3.56
N ARG A 212 -16.25 2.50 -2.93
CA ARG A 212 -15.01 3.02 -3.53
C ARG A 212 -13.80 2.60 -2.72
N MET A 213 -12.67 2.40 -3.35
CA MET A 213 -11.42 2.04 -2.69
C MET A 213 -10.36 3.10 -2.94
N ARG A 214 -9.59 3.44 -1.90
CA ARG A 214 -8.42 4.30 -2.05
C ARG A 214 -7.19 3.44 -2.25
N ILE A 215 -6.61 3.48 -3.45
CA ILE A 215 -5.40 2.71 -3.82
C ILE A 215 -4.31 3.72 -4.19
N ASP A 216 -3.14 3.61 -3.55
CA ASP A 216 -2.00 4.54 -3.72
C ASP A 216 -2.40 6.02 -3.66
N GLY A 217 -3.35 6.36 -2.76
CA GLY A 217 -3.85 7.72 -2.53
C GLY A 217 -5.00 8.16 -3.44
N VAL A 218 -5.33 7.41 -4.50
CA VAL A 218 -6.41 7.73 -5.45
C VAL A 218 -7.66 6.92 -5.12
N ILE A 219 -8.83 7.58 -5.16
CA ILE A 219 -10.13 6.91 -4.98
C ILE A 219 -10.60 6.37 -6.34
N ILE A 220 -10.96 5.08 -6.35
CA ILE A 220 -11.43 4.35 -7.52
C ILE A 220 -12.81 3.78 -7.21
N ASP A 221 -13.79 3.97 -8.10
CA ASP A 221 -15.11 3.34 -8.02
C ASP A 221 -14.93 1.83 -8.20
N TYR A 222 -15.47 1.06 -7.24
CA TYR A 222 -15.29 -0.39 -7.26
C TYR A 222 -16.57 -1.14 -7.62
N VAL A 223 -17.64 -0.94 -6.87
CA VAL A 223 -18.94 -1.58 -7.14
C VAL A 223 -20.08 -0.69 -6.69
N THR A 224 -21.18 -0.75 -7.44
CA THR A 224 -22.44 -0.10 -7.11
C THR A 224 -23.42 -1.15 -6.58
N LEU A 225 -24.02 -0.87 -5.42
CA LEU A 225 -25.01 -1.72 -4.75
C LEU A 225 -26.37 -1.06 -4.80
N GLN A 226 -27.43 -1.88 -4.77
CA GLN A 226 -28.80 -1.39 -4.58
C GLN A 226 -28.91 -0.68 -3.23
N ARG A 227 -29.74 0.35 -3.18
CA ARG A 227 -29.98 1.14 -1.97
C ARG A 227 -30.46 0.31 -0.78
N ALA A 228 -31.28 -0.71 -1.04
CA ALA A 228 -31.78 -1.63 -0.02
C ALA A 228 -30.69 -2.35 0.78
N LEU A 229 -29.50 -2.52 0.21
CA LEU A 229 -28.36 -3.18 0.87
C LEU A 229 -27.59 -2.25 1.79
N HIS A 230 -27.83 -0.95 1.71
CA HIS A 230 -27.04 0.04 2.44
C HIS A 230 -27.15 -0.13 3.96
N GLN A 231 -28.37 -0.06 4.49
CA GLN A 231 -28.61 -0.17 5.94
C GLN A 231 -28.15 -1.51 6.52
N PRO A 232 -28.46 -2.68 5.93
CA PRO A 232 -27.93 -3.96 6.41
C PRO A 232 -26.40 -4.01 6.43
N LEU A 233 -25.73 -3.42 5.43
CA LEU A 233 -24.27 -3.38 5.36
C LEU A 233 -23.68 -2.49 6.47
N ILE A 234 -24.26 -1.30 6.69
CA ILE A 234 -23.87 -0.40 7.79
C ILE A 234 -24.10 -1.06 9.15
N ALA A 235 -25.28 -1.68 9.37
CA ALA A 235 -25.58 -2.40 10.60
C ALA A 235 -24.54 -3.49 10.89
N ARG A 236 -24.17 -4.28 9.87
CA ARG A 236 -23.14 -5.32 10.01
C ARG A 236 -21.77 -4.74 10.38
N ILE A 237 -21.37 -3.62 9.76
CA ILE A 237 -20.13 -2.92 10.09
C ILE A 237 -20.15 -2.42 11.54
N LYS A 238 -21.27 -1.85 12.00
CA LYS A 238 -21.44 -1.42 13.39
C LYS A 238 -21.29 -2.58 14.38
N ILE A 239 -21.95 -3.72 14.11
CA ILE A 239 -21.84 -4.93 14.94
C ILE A 239 -20.38 -5.36 15.06
N MET A 240 -19.68 -5.50 13.94
CA MET A 240 -18.29 -5.93 13.92
C MET A 240 -17.34 -4.98 14.65
N SER A 241 -17.68 -3.69 14.64
CA SER A 241 -16.87 -2.61 15.25
C SER A 241 -17.26 -2.25 16.68
N ASN A 242 -18.24 -2.98 17.24
CA ASN A 242 -18.82 -2.74 18.57
C ASN A 242 -19.40 -1.32 18.73
N LEU A 243 -20.11 -0.84 17.68
CA LEU A 243 -20.78 0.45 17.62
C LEU A 243 -22.29 0.29 17.89
N ASP A 244 -22.94 1.38 18.29
CA ASP A 244 -24.39 1.40 18.52
C ASP A 244 -25.15 1.33 17.19
N ILE A 245 -25.92 0.26 17.02
CA ILE A 245 -26.71 0.01 15.80
C ILE A 245 -27.93 0.94 15.74
N ALA A 246 -28.51 1.28 16.88
CA ALA A 246 -29.73 2.08 16.96
C ALA A 246 -29.46 3.59 16.80
N GLU A 247 -28.25 4.05 17.01
CA GLU A 247 -27.91 5.46 16.86
C GLU A 247 -27.45 5.77 15.43
N HIS A 248 -28.18 6.66 14.75
CA HIS A 248 -27.96 7.05 13.35
C HIS A 248 -27.68 8.54 13.15
N ARG A 249 -27.69 9.35 14.22
CA ARG A 249 -27.69 10.81 14.16
C ARG A 249 -26.35 11.44 14.49
N ILE A 250 -25.46 10.69 15.08
CA ILE A 250 -24.12 11.18 15.49
C ILE A 250 -23.02 10.32 14.88
N PRO A 251 -21.82 10.88 14.66
CA PRO A 251 -20.67 10.10 14.21
C PRO A 251 -20.28 9.02 15.22
N GLN A 252 -19.80 7.90 14.72
CA GLN A 252 -19.30 6.79 15.55
C GLN A 252 -17.98 6.27 14.97
N ASP A 253 -17.01 6.04 15.85
CA ASP A 253 -15.71 5.46 15.49
C ASP A 253 -15.48 4.16 16.26
N GLY A 254 -14.95 3.16 15.56
CA GLY A 254 -14.67 1.85 16.12
C GLY A 254 -13.59 1.11 15.34
N HIS A 255 -13.40 -0.14 15.71
CA HIS A 255 -12.44 -1.00 15.01
C HIS A 255 -12.81 -2.47 15.14
N PHE A 256 -12.32 -3.28 14.20
CA PHE A 256 -12.44 -4.74 14.28
C PHE A 256 -11.21 -5.40 13.64
N ARG A 257 -11.02 -6.68 13.95
CA ARG A 257 -9.99 -7.51 13.32
C ARG A 257 -10.64 -8.42 12.29
N ALA A 258 -10.23 -8.28 11.03
CA ALA A 258 -10.70 -9.13 9.95
C ALA A 258 -9.75 -10.31 9.77
N ARG A 259 -10.31 -11.54 9.83
CA ARG A 259 -9.60 -12.76 9.46
C ARG A 259 -9.78 -12.97 7.96
N LEU A 260 -8.67 -13.06 7.23
CA LEU A 260 -8.69 -13.28 5.79
C LEU A 260 -8.63 -14.77 5.47
N GLU A 261 -9.27 -15.18 4.36
CA GLU A 261 -9.16 -16.56 3.85
C GLU A 261 -7.71 -16.86 3.42
N THR A 262 -7.03 -15.87 2.86
CA THR A 262 -5.64 -15.96 2.43
C THR A 262 -4.86 -14.74 2.94
N GLY A 263 -3.84 -14.97 3.78
CA GLY A 263 -2.99 -13.90 4.31
C GLY A 263 -3.12 -13.69 5.81
N PRO A 264 -2.41 -12.70 6.36
CA PRO A 264 -2.47 -12.36 7.78
C PRO A 264 -3.79 -11.66 8.13
N ASP A 265 -4.20 -11.78 9.38
CA ASP A 265 -5.31 -10.99 9.93
C ASP A 265 -5.00 -9.49 9.82
N VAL A 266 -6.03 -8.70 9.59
CA VAL A 266 -5.91 -7.26 9.34
C VAL A 266 -6.77 -6.49 10.35
N ASN A 267 -6.20 -5.46 10.96
CA ASN A 267 -6.96 -4.51 11.76
C ASN A 267 -7.63 -3.49 10.85
N VAL A 268 -8.91 -3.24 11.10
CA VAL A 268 -9.73 -2.30 10.34
C VAL A 268 -10.27 -1.26 11.30
N ARG A 269 -9.99 0.02 11.05
CA ARG A 269 -10.67 1.13 11.72
C ARG A 269 -11.89 1.52 10.93
N VAL A 270 -12.95 1.85 11.64
CA VAL A 270 -14.24 2.21 11.07
C VAL A 270 -14.64 3.58 11.57
N SER A 271 -15.01 4.46 10.65
CA SER A 271 -15.66 5.73 10.97
C SER A 271 -16.98 5.79 10.25
N ILE A 272 -18.06 6.03 10.98
CA ILE A 272 -19.41 6.16 10.45
C ILE A 272 -19.87 7.60 10.67
N LEU A 273 -20.40 8.21 9.60
CA LEU A 273 -20.85 9.58 9.59
C LEU A 273 -22.25 9.67 9.00
N PRO A 274 -23.24 10.26 9.72
CA PRO A 274 -24.54 10.56 9.14
C PRO A 274 -24.44 11.51 7.95
N THR A 275 -25.13 11.20 6.86
CA THR A 275 -25.24 12.05 5.67
C THR A 275 -26.71 12.19 5.25
N VAL A 276 -26.99 13.05 4.27
CA VAL A 276 -28.36 13.31 3.78
C VAL A 276 -29.06 12.03 3.29
N PHE A 277 -28.31 11.10 2.69
CA PHE A 277 -28.86 9.87 2.12
C PHE A 277 -28.66 8.62 2.99
N GLY A 278 -28.19 8.78 4.23
CA GLY A 278 -27.92 7.68 5.16
C GLY A 278 -26.52 7.80 5.75
N GLU A 279 -26.07 6.78 6.46
CA GLU A 279 -24.77 6.78 7.11
C GLU A 279 -23.67 6.38 6.13
N LYS A 280 -22.66 7.23 5.96
CA LYS A 280 -21.43 6.88 5.23
C LYS A 280 -20.51 6.12 6.15
N ALA A 281 -19.90 5.02 5.67
CA ALA A 281 -18.82 4.33 6.38
C ALA A 281 -17.49 4.43 5.63
N VAL A 282 -16.41 4.64 6.38
CA VAL A 282 -15.04 4.56 5.90
C VAL A 282 -14.30 3.51 6.72
N LEU A 283 -13.81 2.47 6.05
CA LEU A 283 -13.05 1.38 6.65
C LEU A 283 -11.57 1.56 6.27
N ARG A 284 -10.73 1.95 7.22
CA ARG A 284 -9.28 2.08 7.02
C ARG A 284 -8.59 0.77 7.30
N ILE A 285 -7.87 0.25 6.31
CA ILE A 285 -7.15 -1.02 6.38
C ILE A 285 -5.75 -0.76 6.96
N LEU A 286 -5.50 -1.27 8.17
CA LEU A 286 -4.20 -1.15 8.83
C LEU A 286 -3.35 -2.37 8.49
N SER A 287 -2.73 -2.38 7.31
CA SER A 287 -1.87 -3.49 6.90
C SER A 287 -0.43 -3.30 7.41
N SER A 288 0.17 -4.38 7.93
CA SER A 288 1.56 -4.39 8.40
C SER A 288 2.60 -4.53 7.28
N ASN A 289 2.17 -4.89 6.07
CA ASN A 289 3.06 -5.28 4.96
C ASN A 289 3.13 -4.24 3.84
N THR A 290 3.46 -3.00 4.17
CA THR A 290 3.76 -2.01 3.12
C THR A 290 5.23 -2.14 2.71
N TYR A 291 5.48 -2.41 1.41
CA TYR A 291 6.83 -2.34 0.86
C TYR A 291 7.34 -0.89 0.93
N ILE A 292 8.46 -0.69 1.59
CA ILE A 292 9.13 0.62 1.68
C ILE A 292 10.48 0.50 0.97
N LYS A 293 10.67 1.27 -0.10
CA LYS A 293 11.99 1.40 -0.74
C LYS A 293 12.97 1.99 0.28
N ASN A 294 14.15 1.41 0.39
CA ASN A 294 15.16 1.81 1.36
C ASN A 294 14.66 1.83 2.82
N ALA A 295 13.92 0.79 3.24
CA ALA A 295 13.39 0.69 4.61
C ALA A 295 14.51 0.84 5.66
N ASN A 296 15.71 0.27 5.41
CA ASN A 296 16.88 0.40 6.29
C ASN A 296 17.39 1.85 6.39
N HIS A 297 17.02 2.71 5.45
CA HIS A 297 17.34 4.14 5.41
C HIS A 297 16.10 5.00 5.68
N PHE A 298 15.09 4.48 6.36
CA PHE A 298 13.84 5.16 6.72
C PHE A 298 13.07 5.71 5.50
N GLY A 299 13.24 5.10 4.33
CA GLY A 299 12.71 5.58 3.06
C GLY A 299 13.47 6.73 2.42
N MET A 300 14.54 7.20 3.06
CA MET A 300 15.40 8.28 2.56
C MET A 300 16.35 7.77 1.49
N ASN A 301 16.83 8.67 0.61
CA ASN A 301 17.98 8.38 -0.24
C ASN A 301 19.26 8.35 0.60
N ASP A 302 20.36 7.80 0.05
CA ASP A 302 21.60 7.58 0.78
C ASP A 302 22.25 8.86 1.29
N GLU A 303 22.10 9.97 0.58
CA GLU A 303 22.66 11.26 0.97
C GLU A 303 21.90 11.84 2.16
N THR A 304 20.57 11.92 2.05
CA THR A 304 19.69 12.40 3.12
C THR A 304 19.83 11.52 4.36
N TYR A 305 19.90 10.19 4.21
CA TYR A 305 20.09 9.26 5.32
C TYR A 305 21.42 9.51 6.06
N ARG A 306 22.54 9.63 5.32
CA ARG A 306 23.85 9.91 5.94
C ARG A 306 23.85 11.21 6.73
N ARG A 307 23.14 12.22 6.27
CA ARG A 307 22.99 13.50 6.97
C ARG A 307 22.04 13.41 8.16
N PHE A 308 20.99 12.60 8.06
CA PHE A 308 20.00 12.40 9.13
C PHE A 308 20.53 11.56 10.30
N LEU A 309 21.36 10.54 10.00
CA LEU A 309 21.84 9.57 10.98
C LEU A 309 22.50 10.19 12.24
N PRO A 310 23.35 11.25 12.15
CA PRO A 310 23.91 11.91 13.33
C PRO A 310 22.87 12.48 14.30
N LEU A 311 21.67 12.84 13.82
CA LEU A 311 20.60 13.35 14.68
C LEU A 311 20.11 12.28 15.67
N LEU A 312 20.13 11.00 15.27
CA LEU A 312 19.71 9.88 16.11
C LEU A 312 20.70 9.59 17.26
N ASN A 313 21.89 10.13 17.20
CA ASN A 313 22.95 9.96 18.20
C ASN A 313 23.07 11.16 19.14
N ARG A 314 22.21 12.18 18.97
CA ARG A 314 22.21 13.33 19.86
C ARG A 314 21.66 12.93 21.24
N PRO A 315 22.23 13.45 22.32
CA PRO A 315 21.73 13.16 23.66
C PRO A 315 20.38 13.84 23.92
N ASN A 316 20.12 14.97 23.25
CA ASN A 316 18.91 15.75 23.42
C ASN A 316 18.62 16.63 22.20
N GLY A 317 17.43 17.15 22.15
CA GLY A 317 16.93 17.97 21.05
C GLY A 317 15.60 17.47 20.54
N ILE A 318 14.98 18.21 19.62
CA ILE A 318 13.75 17.79 18.98
C ILE A 318 13.91 17.72 17.47
N VAL A 319 13.43 16.63 16.88
CA VAL A 319 13.34 16.45 15.43
C VAL A 319 11.87 16.42 15.03
N TYR A 320 11.48 17.35 14.17
CA TYR A 320 10.15 17.38 13.61
C TYR A 320 10.12 16.76 12.21
N LEU A 321 9.18 15.84 12.01
CA LEU A 321 8.77 15.42 10.67
C LEU A 321 7.53 16.20 10.27
N THR A 322 7.56 16.86 9.11
CA THR A 322 6.44 17.68 8.66
C THR A 322 5.88 17.22 7.32
N GLY A 323 4.65 17.58 7.06
CA GLY A 323 3.95 17.26 5.82
C GLY A 323 2.46 17.04 6.03
N PRO A 324 1.65 16.96 4.96
CA PRO A 324 0.22 16.71 5.04
C PRO A 324 -0.09 15.31 5.58
N THR A 325 -1.38 15.10 5.87
CA THR A 325 -1.89 13.76 6.19
C THR A 325 -1.59 12.79 5.05
N GLY A 326 -1.12 11.59 5.39
CA GLY A 326 -0.77 10.57 4.39
C GLY A 326 0.62 10.72 3.76
N SER A 327 1.45 11.68 4.19
CA SER A 327 2.84 11.81 3.69
C SER A 327 3.82 10.76 4.26
N GLY A 328 3.37 9.88 5.15
CA GLY A 328 4.16 8.77 5.68
C GLY A 328 4.99 9.09 6.93
N LYS A 329 4.77 10.22 7.59
CA LYS A 329 5.51 10.67 8.80
C LYS A 329 5.58 9.60 9.89
N THR A 330 4.42 9.07 10.30
CA THR A 330 4.32 8.04 11.35
C THR A 330 5.12 6.79 10.99
N THR A 331 5.05 6.36 9.73
CA THR A 331 5.82 5.20 9.25
C THR A 331 7.32 5.42 9.37
N THR A 332 7.80 6.59 8.96
CA THR A 332 9.23 6.97 9.08
C THR A 332 9.64 7.07 10.54
N LEU A 333 8.83 7.72 11.40
CA LEU A 333 9.11 7.78 12.84
C LEU A 333 9.16 6.39 13.48
N TYR A 334 8.25 5.48 13.12
CA TYR A 334 8.25 4.13 13.66
C TYR A 334 9.53 3.36 13.27
N MET A 335 10.02 3.51 12.03
CA MET A 335 11.31 2.91 11.63
C MET A 335 12.48 3.50 12.41
N VAL A 336 12.48 4.82 12.62
CA VAL A 336 13.48 5.52 13.42
C VAL A 336 13.45 5.01 14.87
N LEU A 337 12.29 4.98 15.50
CA LEU A 337 12.14 4.53 16.89
C LEU A 337 12.51 3.06 17.07
N GLN A 338 12.16 2.18 16.13
CA GLN A 338 12.58 0.78 16.17
C GLN A 338 14.11 0.64 16.14
N THR A 339 14.79 1.42 15.27
CA THR A 339 16.26 1.43 15.22
C THR A 339 16.89 1.96 16.51
N ILE A 340 16.26 2.96 17.13
CA ILE A 340 16.74 3.51 18.43
C ILE A 340 16.48 2.50 19.55
N ALA A 341 15.33 1.84 19.57
CA ALA A 341 14.96 0.87 20.61
C ALA A 341 15.79 -0.43 20.60
N GLU A 342 16.59 -0.67 19.55
CA GLU A 342 17.63 -1.73 19.56
C GLU A 342 18.79 -1.42 20.50
N ARG A 343 18.94 -0.14 20.89
CA ARG A 343 19.94 0.32 21.86
C ARG A 343 19.40 0.12 23.29
N GLN A 344 20.26 0.32 24.28
CA GLN A 344 19.87 0.24 25.71
C GLN A 344 19.30 1.59 26.17
N VAL A 345 18.15 1.99 25.62
CA VAL A 345 17.47 3.27 25.91
C VAL A 345 15.98 3.06 26.18
N ASN A 346 15.40 3.90 27.04
CA ASN A 346 13.97 3.92 27.33
C ASN A 346 13.26 4.79 26.30
N VAL A 347 12.49 4.16 25.40
CA VAL A 347 11.69 4.82 24.37
C VAL A 347 10.23 4.80 24.75
N SER A 348 9.61 5.97 24.83
CA SER A 348 8.20 6.12 25.16
C SER A 348 7.48 7.01 24.15
N THR A 349 6.21 6.69 23.86
CA THR A 349 5.41 7.48 22.92
C THR A 349 4.08 7.91 23.53
N ILE A 350 3.52 9.00 23.00
CA ILE A 350 2.12 9.39 23.17
C ILE A 350 1.51 9.69 21.80
N GLU A 351 0.38 9.03 21.48
CA GLU A 351 -0.18 8.96 20.13
C GLU A 351 -1.70 9.05 20.14
N ASP A 352 -2.29 9.56 19.05
CA ASP A 352 -3.75 9.63 18.85
C ASP A 352 -4.15 9.18 17.43
N PRO A 353 -4.40 7.88 17.28
CA PRO A 353 -4.08 6.78 18.18
C PRO A 353 -2.78 6.06 17.81
N VAL A 354 -2.41 5.01 18.56
CA VAL A 354 -1.33 4.09 18.22
C VAL A 354 -1.71 3.33 16.94
N GLU A 355 -0.90 3.47 15.86
CA GLU A 355 -1.19 2.83 14.57
C GLU A 355 -0.83 1.33 14.54
N ARG A 356 0.26 0.96 15.20
CA ARG A 356 0.69 -0.43 15.38
C ARG A 356 1.59 -0.55 16.61
N ASN A 357 1.60 -1.73 17.21
CA ASN A 357 2.47 -2.02 18.34
C ASN A 357 3.92 -2.18 17.88
N LEU A 358 4.83 -1.53 18.58
CA LEU A 358 6.27 -1.60 18.36
C LEU A 358 6.95 -2.35 19.50
N ALA A 359 7.82 -3.30 19.17
CA ALA A 359 8.56 -4.03 20.19
C ALA A 359 9.54 -3.11 20.93
N ARG A 360 9.69 -3.30 22.25
CA ARG A 360 10.58 -2.54 23.13
C ARG A 360 10.27 -1.05 23.25
N ILE A 361 9.06 -0.61 22.89
CA ILE A 361 8.63 0.78 22.97
C ILE A 361 7.37 0.84 23.81
N ASN A 362 7.34 1.72 24.80
CA ASN A 362 6.17 1.96 25.62
C ASN A 362 5.26 2.99 24.94
N GLN A 363 4.18 2.49 24.32
CA GLN A 363 3.25 3.32 23.55
C GLN A 363 2.01 3.65 24.39
N THR A 364 1.76 4.94 24.57
CA THR A 364 0.58 5.47 25.27
C THR A 364 -0.40 6.04 24.25
N GLN A 365 -1.65 5.62 24.32
CA GLN A 365 -2.70 6.17 23.47
C GLN A 365 -3.51 7.23 24.24
N VAL A 366 -3.73 8.38 23.60
CA VAL A 366 -4.63 9.43 24.09
C VAL A 366 -6.04 8.86 24.32
N ASN A 367 -6.66 9.27 25.43
CA ASN A 367 -8.03 8.94 25.78
C ASN A 367 -8.69 10.17 26.41
N ASN A 368 -9.29 11.01 25.59
CA ASN A 368 -9.92 12.24 26.00
C ASN A 368 -11.09 12.02 26.98
N ILE A 369 -11.78 10.88 26.87
CA ILE A 369 -12.89 10.52 27.78
C ILE A 369 -12.36 10.31 29.21
N ALA A 370 -11.19 9.69 29.34
CA ALA A 370 -10.53 9.45 30.62
C ALA A 370 -9.67 10.66 31.09
N GLY A 371 -9.59 11.74 30.30
CA GLY A 371 -8.75 12.91 30.59
C GLY A 371 -7.27 12.72 30.27
N LEU A 372 -6.90 11.66 29.56
CA LEU A 372 -5.53 11.45 29.08
C LEU A 372 -5.34 12.14 27.73
N THR A 373 -4.89 13.38 27.78
CA THR A 373 -4.57 14.22 26.61
C THR A 373 -3.09 14.13 26.24
N PHE A 374 -2.68 14.71 25.10
CA PHE A 374 -1.27 14.85 24.75
C PHE A 374 -0.49 15.57 25.86
N GLU A 375 -1.02 16.67 26.38
CA GLU A 375 -0.40 17.44 27.45
C GLU A 375 -0.22 16.62 28.74
N SER A 376 -1.31 16.06 29.28
CA SER A 376 -1.28 15.30 30.53
C SER A 376 -0.40 14.05 30.43
N GLY A 377 -0.46 13.36 29.30
CA GLY A 377 0.36 12.20 29.02
C GLY A 377 1.85 12.53 28.88
N LEU A 378 2.19 13.58 28.13
CA LEU A 378 3.59 14.02 27.97
C LEU A 378 4.20 14.45 29.31
N ARG A 379 3.45 15.22 30.15
CA ARG A 379 3.88 15.54 31.51
C ARG A 379 4.11 14.30 32.38
N ALA A 380 3.31 13.25 32.18
CA ALA A 380 3.49 11.98 32.90
C ALA A 380 4.72 11.22 32.40
N LEU A 381 4.92 11.16 31.09
CA LEU A 381 6.08 10.50 30.46
C LEU A 381 7.42 11.07 30.96
N LEU A 382 7.52 12.38 31.14
CA LEU A 382 8.72 13.04 31.68
C LEU A 382 9.11 12.57 33.10
N ARG A 383 8.24 11.85 33.81
CA ARG A 383 8.51 11.23 35.12
C ARG A 383 8.74 9.70 35.03
N GLN A 384 8.81 9.16 33.83
CA GLN A 384 9.03 7.71 33.57
C GLN A 384 10.46 7.42 33.12
N ASP A 385 11.40 8.32 33.40
CA ASP A 385 12.83 8.19 33.04
C ASP A 385 13.04 7.88 31.54
N PRO A 386 12.44 8.64 30.61
CA PRO A 386 12.57 8.37 29.18
C PRO A 386 13.88 9.00 28.64
N ASP A 387 14.61 8.25 27.83
CA ASP A 387 15.71 8.80 27.02
C ASP A 387 15.17 9.44 25.74
N VAL A 388 14.18 8.78 25.14
CA VAL A 388 13.56 9.18 23.86
C VAL A 388 12.05 9.23 23.99
N ILE A 389 11.49 10.35 23.59
CA ILE A 389 10.03 10.56 23.59
C ILE A 389 9.55 10.80 22.17
N MET A 390 8.48 10.12 21.76
CA MET A 390 7.77 10.48 20.53
C MET A 390 6.38 11.02 20.87
N VAL A 391 6.11 12.23 20.40
CA VAL A 391 4.81 12.87 20.44
C VAL A 391 4.20 12.73 19.05
N GLY A 392 3.11 11.98 18.93
CA GLY A 392 2.50 11.64 17.64
C GLY A 392 2.29 12.84 16.73
N GLU A 393 1.84 13.95 17.31
CA GLU A 393 1.75 15.26 16.64
C GLU A 393 1.75 16.41 17.64
N THR A 394 2.21 17.57 17.17
CA THR A 394 2.15 18.85 17.90
C THR A 394 1.12 19.76 17.22
N ARG A 395 -0.04 19.93 17.83
CA ARG A 395 -1.16 20.73 17.30
C ARG A 395 -1.37 22.06 18.02
N ASP A 396 -0.99 22.13 19.27
CA ASP A 396 -1.32 23.23 20.19
C ASP A 396 -0.08 23.76 20.92
N ALA A 397 -0.24 24.94 21.50
CA ALA A 397 0.81 25.66 22.21
C ALA A 397 1.34 24.89 23.44
N GLU A 398 0.49 24.15 24.13
CA GLU A 398 0.86 23.46 25.37
C GLU A 398 1.74 22.25 25.06
N THR A 399 1.32 21.41 24.10
CA THR A 399 2.12 20.28 23.61
C THR A 399 3.46 20.75 23.03
N ALA A 400 3.46 21.84 22.25
CA ALA A 400 4.69 22.43 21.70
C ALA A 400 5.65 22.87 22.80
N SER A 401 5.14 23.64 23.78
CA SER A 401 5.94 24.16 24.91
C SER A 401 6.55 23.04 25.74
N ILE A 402 5.78 21.98 26.06
CA ILE A 402 6.30 20.86 26.86
C ILE A 402 7.34 20.07 26.07
N SER A 403 7.11 19.80 24.79
CA SER A 403 8.04 19.08 23.91
C SER A 403 9.39 19.82 23.78
N VAL A 404 9.34 21.15 23.58
CA VAL A 404 10.52 22.00 23.49
C VAL A 404 11.30 22.02 24.82
N ARG A 405 10.60 22.16 25.95
CA ARG A 405 11.23 22.10 27.28
C ARG A 405 11.87 20.74 27.55
N ALA A 406 11.20 19.64 27.20
CA ALA A 406 11.76 18.30 27.32
C ALA A 406 13.08 18.17 26.54
N ALA A 407 13.12 18.69 25.31
CA ALA A 407 14.32 18.70 24.49
C ALA A 407 15.45 19.53 25.09
N ILE A 408 15.16 20.69 25.70
CA ILE A 408 16.15 21.54 26.37
C ILE A 408 16.67 20.88 27.65
N THR A 409 15.81 20.13 28.37
CA THR A 409 16.15 19.51 29.67
C THR A 409 16.81 18.14 29.56
N GLY A 410 17.19 17.69 28.36
CA GLY A 410 18.04 16.51 28.20
C GLY A 410 17.43 15.34 27.46
N HIS A 411 16.18 15.44 26.96
CA HIS A 411 15.51 14.34 26.25
C HIS A 411 15.64 14.48 24.73
N MET A 412 15.75 13.36 24.05
CA MET A 412 15.59 13.33 22.58
C MET A 412 14.11 13.20 22.23
N VAL A 413 13.57 14.19 21.54
CA VAL A 413 12.13 14.23 21.20
C VAL A 413 11.92 14.11 19.70
N PHE A 414 10.97 13.30 19.29
CA PHE A 414 10.47 13.22 17.92
C PHE A 414 9.00 13.63 17.89
N SER A 415 8.62 14.46 16.91
CA SER A 415 7.21 14.83 16.77
C SER A 415 6.88 15.12 15.31
N THR A 416 5.58 15.33 15.04
CA THR A 416 5.13 15.73 13.71
C THR A 416 4.44 17.08 13.72
N LEU A 417 4.56 17.77 12.58
CA LEU A 417 3.86 19.00 12.26
C LEU A 417 3.14 18.88 10.90
N HIS A 418 2.28 19.85 10.62
CA HIS A 418 1.56 19.95 9.37
C HIS A 418 1.97 21.23 8.64
N THR A 419 3.20 21.29 8.12
CA THR A 419 3.69 22.38 7.28
C THR A 419 4.11 21.85 5.91
N ASN A 420 4.23 22.74 4.93
CA ASN A 420 4.50 22.36 3.54
C ASN A 420 5.95 22.01 3.27
N ASP A 421 6.88 22.68 3.92
CA ASP A 421 8.33 22.51 3.85
C ASP A 421 8.94 22.42 5.25
N ALA A 422 10.24 22.17 5.34
CA ALA A 422 10.92 21.99 6.63
C ALA A 422 10.97 23.30 7.44
N LEU A 423 11.37 24.40 6.82
CA LEU A 423 11.61 25.67 7.52
C LEU A 423 10.35 26.38 7.95
N SER A 424 9.21 26.20 7.25
CA SER A 424 7.89 26.67 7.70
C SER A 424 7.50 26.10 9.08
N SER A 425 8.14 25.03 9.51
CA SER A 425 7.94 24.50 10.87
C SER A 425 8.39 25.47 11.96
N ILE A 426 9.36 26.33 11.70
CA ILE A 426 9.84 27.36 12.63
C ILE A 426 8.73 28.39 12.85
N VAL A 427 8.19 28.93 11.74
CA VAL A 427 7.08 29.89 11.78
C VAL A 427 5.87 29.27 12.49
N ARG A 428 5.56 28.00 12.20
CA ARG A 428 4.45 27.29 12.85
C ARG A 428 4.63 27.16 14.37
N LEU A 429 5.85 26.91 14.83
CA LEU A 429 6.14 26.87 16.28
C LEU A 429 6.03 28.26 16.92
N GLU A 430 6.44 29.32 16.23
CA GLU A 430 6.25 30.71 16.66
C GLU A 430 4.76 31.04 16.79
N ASP A 431 3.93 30.67 15.80
CA ASP A 431 2.48 30.84 15.82
C ASP A 431 1.81 30.11 17.00
N MET A 432 2.39 29.00 17.43
CA MET A 432 1.98 28.27 18.64
C MET A 432 2.50 28.90 19.93
N GLY A 433 3.16 30.06 19.87
CA GLY A 433 3.66 30.81 21.03
C GLY A 433 4.99 30.29 21.58
N VAL A 434 5.74 29.48 20.85
CA VAL A 434 7.10 29.09 21.26
C VAL A 434 8.08 30.19 20.89
N GLU A 435 8.80 30.69 21.89
CA GLU A 435 9.77 31.78 21.67
C GLU A 435 10.96 31.35 20.82
N ARG A 436 11.43 32.21 19.92
CA ARG A 436 12.50 31.93 18.93
C ARG A 436 13.76 31.36 19.54
N TYR A 437 14.18 31.90 20.69
CA TYR A 437 15.39 31.38 21.37
C TYR A 437 15.19 29.95 21.88
N MET A 438 13.97 29.56 22.23
CA MET A 438 13.67 28.18 22.61
C MET A 438 13.69 27.26 21.41
N ILE A 439 13.09 27.68 20.28
CA ILE A 439 13.14 26.95 19.00
C ILE A 439 14.60 26.73 18.58
N ALA A 440 15.39 27.80 18.54
CA ALA A 440 16.80 27.77 18.14
C ALA A 440 17.63 26.81 18.98
N ASN A 441 17.36 26.68 20.28
CA ASN A 441 18.14 25.85 21.19
C ASN A 441 17.60 24.42 21.36
N SER A 442 16.34 24.15 21.01
CA SER A 442 15.72 22.83 21.15
C SER A 442 15.69 22.05 19.83
N VAL A 443 15.39 22.72 18.71
CA VAL A 443 15.23 22.03 17.42
C VAL A 443 16.60 21.57 16.92
N ALA A 444 16.72 20.26 16.70
CA ALA A 444 17.92 19.61 16.19
C ALA A 444 17.85 19.41 14.67
N GLY A 445 16.67 19.12 14.14
CA GLY A 445 16.43 18.90 12.73
C GLY A 445 14.97 18.99 12.33
N LEU A 446 14.75 19.36 11.09
CA LEU A 446 13.45 19.47 10.46
C LEU A 446 13.46 18.62 9.19
N VAL A 447 12.44 17.80 8.99
CA VAL A 447 12.31 16.90 7.84
C VAL A 447 10.94 17.07 7.22
N ALA A 448 10.87 17.73 6.08
CA ALA A 448 9.62 17.69 5.31
C ALA A 448 9.56 16.42 4.47
N GLN A 449 8.40 15.80 4.42
CA GLN A 449 8.19 14.52 3.74
C GLN A 449 6.94 14.52 2.89
N ARG A 450 7.04 13.96 1.69
CA ARG A 450 5.91 13.65 0.80
C ARG A 450 6.03 12.23 0.27
N LEU A 451 4.90 11.66 -0.15
CA LEU A 451 4.86 10.40 -0.87
C LEU A 451 4.43 10.65 -2.32
N MET A 452 5.19 10.10 -3.24
CA MET A 452 4.87 10.08 -4.67
C MET A 452 4.52 8.66 -5.11
N ARG A 453 3.60 8.51 -6.06
CA ARG A 453 3.31 7.20 -6.64
C ARG A 453 4.48 6.73 -7.47
N ARG A 454 4.82 5.48 -7.32
CA ARG A 454 5.90 4.82 -8.04
C ARG A 454 5.38 4.25 -9.36
N VAL A 455 6.10 4.48 -10.46
CA VAL A 455 5.79 3.84 -11.74
C VAL A 455 5.79 2.33 -11.57
N CYS A 456 4.78 1.66 -12.08
CA CYS A 456 4.70 0.21 -11.99
C CYS A 456 5.87 -0.44 -12.74
N PRO A 457 6.73 -1.22 -12.08
CA PRO A 457 7.92 -1.80 -12.74
C PRO A 457 7.56 -2.81 -13.83
N HIS A 458 6.36 -3.42 -13.75
CA HIS A 458 5.92 -4.45 -14.69
C HIS A 458 5.42 -3.89 -16.02
N CYS A 459 4.83 -2.68 -16.02
CA CYS A 459 4.30 -2.08 -17.25
C CYS A 459 4.96 -0.73 -17.60
N ALA A 460 6.06 -0.39 -16.95
CA ALA A 460 6.82 0.82 -17.22
C ALA A 460 7.41 0.82 -18.62
N ARG A 461 7.15 1.90 -19.37
CA ARG A 461 7.74 2.14 -20.68
C ARG A 461 8.44 3.49 -20.70
N GLN A 462 9.55 3.56 -21.41
CA GLN A 462 10.25 4.81 -21.66
C GLN A 462 9.52 5.58 -22.78
N MET A 463 9.22 6.84 -22.53
CA MET A 463 8.51 7.72 -23.46
C MET A 463 9.28 9.05 -23.61
N PRO A 464 9.29 9.66 -24.80
CA PRO A 464 9.90 10.98 -24.97
C PRO A 464 9.12 12.00 -24.15
N VAL A 465 9.85 13.01 -23.64
CA VAL A 465 9.28 14.16 -22.94
C VAL A 465 8.59 15.08 -23.95
N THR A 466 7.38 15.54 -23.63
CA THR A 466 6.65 16.52 -24.44
C THR A 466 7.24 17.93 -24.29
N GLU A 467 6.90 18.85 -25.20
CA GLU A 467 7.38 20.25 -25.09
C GLU A 467 6.86 20.94 -23.83
N GLU A 468 5.61 20.66 -23.45
CA GLU A 468 5.01 21.18 -22.22
C GLU A 468 5.80 20.68 -20.98
N GLU A 469 6.14 19.40 -20.94
CA GLU A 469 6.89 18.82 -19.84
C GLU A 469 8.32 19.36 -19.72
N ARG A 470 8.95 19.70 -20.84
CA ARG A 470 10.28 20.32 -20.84
C ARG A 470 10.32 21.64 -20.11
N THR A 471 9.22 22.37 -20.04
CA THR A 471 9.16 23.67 -19.36
C THR A 471 9.44 23.57 -17.87
N TYR A 472 9.05 22.45 -17.24
CA TYR A 472 9.23 22.23 -15.79
C TYR A 472 10.21 21.12 -15.43
N LEU A 473 10.51 20.19 -16.36
CA LEU A 473 11.53 19.16 -16.16
C LEU A 473 12.95 19.66 -16.49
N GLY A 474 13.05 20.68 -17.35
CA GLY A 474 14.32 21.17 -17.88
C GLY A 474 14.79 20.39 -19.12
N PRO A 475 15.83 20.90 -19.80
CA PRO A 475 16.31 20.35 -21.08
C PRO A 475 17.04 19.00 -20.93
N ASP A 476 17.52 18.67 -19.74
CA ASP A 476 18.42 17.53 -19.48
C ASP A 476 17.71 16.18 -19.38
N ILE A 477 16.36 16.17 -19.44
CA ILE A 477 15.56 14.95 -19.36
C ILE A 477 14.90 14.67 -20.72
N PRO A 478 15.50 13.82 -21.57
CA PRO A 478 14.92 13.54 -22.90
C PRO A 478 13.78 12.51 -22.85
N PHE A 479 13.77 11.62 -21.84
CA PHE A 479 12.80 10.55 -21.67
C PHE A 479 12.34 10.42 -20.23
N VAL A 480 11.10 9.99 -20.07
CA VAL A 480 10.48 9.66 -18.77
C VAL A 480 9.90 8.26 -18.82
N ARG A 481 9.70 7.64 -17.65
CA ARG A 481 9.04 6.35 -17.57
C ARG A 481 7.57 6.53 -17.17
N ARG A 482 6.67 5.82 -17.86
CA ARG A 482 5.23 5.78 -17.56
C ARG A 482 4.73 4.36 -17.57
N GLY A 483 3.80 4.04 -16.70
CA GLY A 483 3.13 2.74 -16.68
C GLY A 483 1.96 2.73 -17.67
N SER A 484 1.91 1.72 -18.56
CA SER A 484 0.80 1.53 -19.50
C SER A 484 -0.45 0.90 -18.88
N GLY A 485 -0.37 0.47 -17.61
CA GLY A 485 -1.42 -0.29 -16.93
C GLY A 485 -1.22 -1.81 -17.11
N CYS A 486 -1.40 -2.58 -16.03
CA CYS A 486 -1.39 -4.04 -16.03
C CYS A 486 -2.15 -4.56 -14.79
N THR A 487 -2.30 -5.86 -14.67
CA THR A 487 -2.95 -6.50 -13.50
C THR A 487 -2.25 -6.22 -12.18
N GLN A 488 -0.92 -6.06 -12.20
CA GLN A 488 -0.12 -5.76 -11.01
C GLN A 488 -0.37 -4.37 -10.43
N CYS A 489 -0.76 -3.41 -11.25
CA CYS A 489 -1.08 -2.05 -10.83
C CYS A 489 -2.58 -1.73 -10.94
N ASN A 490 -3.44 -2.73 -11.11
CA ASN A 490 -4.88 -2.56 -11.30
C ASN A 490 -5.23 -1.57 -12.45
N GLY A 491 -4.45 -1.59 -13.53
CA GLY A 491 -4.64 -0.71 -14.69
C GLY A 491 -4.13 0.73 -14.49
N THR A 492 -3.71 1.13 -13.28
CA THR A 492 -3.37 2.53 -12.95
C THR A 492 -2.04 3.01 -13.53
N GLY A 493 -1.14 2.11 -13.91
CA GLY A 493 0.24 2.44 -14.29
C GLY A 493 1.17 2.68 -13.11
N TYR A 494 0.66 2.69 -11.86
CA TYR A 494 1.44 2.93 -10.64
C TYR A 494 1.33 1.76 -9.67
N ARG A 495 2.40 1.51 -8.92
CA ARG A 495 2.42 0.48 -7.88
C ARG A 495 3.31 0.87 -6.71
N GLY A 496 2.68 1.10 -5.57
CA GLY A 496 3.34 1.55 -4.36
C GLY A 496 3.75 3.02 -4.43
N ARG A 497 4.43 3.45 -3.38
CA ARG A 497 4.83 4.85 -3.18
C ARG A 497 6.30 4.92 -2.83
N VAL A 498 6.93 6.04 -3.14
CA VAL A 498 8.30 6.40 -2.76
C VAL A 498 8.26 7.71 -2.00
N ALA A 499 9.03 7.79 -0.92
CA ALA A 499 9.14 9.00 -0.13
C ALA A 499 10.20 9.94 -0.71
N ILE A 500 9.93 11.25 -0.62
CA ILE A 500 10.91 12.32 -0.82
C ILE A 500 11.02 13.11 0.47
N HIS A 501 12.21 13.63 0.72
CA HIS A 501 12.55 14.31 1.95
C HIS A 501 13.32 15.60 1.67
N GLU A 502 12.99 16.64 2.42
CA GLU A 502 13.76 17.86 2.56
C GLU A 502 14.26 17.92 4.00
N LEU A 503 15.58 17.83 4.18
CA LEU A 503 16.23 17.78 5.50
C LEU A 503 17.00 19.08 5.78
N VAL A 504 16.67 19.71 6.90
CA VAL A 504 17.41 20.84 7.47
C VAL A 504 17.93 20.47 8.87
N ILE A 505 19.24 20.53 9.07
CA ILE A 505 19.87 20.35 10.38
C ILE A 505 20.11 21.73 10.98
N ILE A 506 19.62 21.96 12.19
CA ILE A 506 19.80 23.24 12.87
C ILE A 506 21.23 23.31 13.42
N ASN A 507 22.10 23.91 12.61
CA ASN A 507 23.51 24.19 12.94
C ASN A 507 23.64 25.54 13.70
N ARG A 508 24.87 25.95 13.99
CA ARG A 508 25.13 27.18 14.72
C ARG A 508 24.62 28.43 14.02
N GLU A 509 24.84 28.54 12.71
CA GLU A 509 24.42 29.70 11.92
C GLU A 509 22.89 29.81 11.87
N LEU A 510 22.18 28.70 11.59
CA LEU A 510 20.72 28.71 11.60
C LEU A 510 20.15 29.05 12.97
N ARG A 511 20.80 28.63 14.08
CA ARG A 511 20.39 29.04 15.43
C ARG A 511 20.50 30.55 15.64
N GLU A 512 21.62 31.15 15.21
CA GLU A 512 21.84 32.59 15.29
C GLU A 512 20.80 33.36 14.47
N LEU A 513 20.51 32.90 13.24
CA LEU A 513 19.51 33.48 12.35
C LEU A 513 18.09 33.36 12.93
N ILE A 514 17.70 32.17 13.42
CA ILE A 514 16.39 31.97 14.07
C ILE A 514 16.23 32.88 15.28
N SER A 515 17.27 32.96 16.13
CA SER A 515 17.24 33.82 17.33
C SER A 515 17.17 35.31 16.96
N ALA A 516 17.79 35.71 15.87
CA ALA A 516 17.77 37.08 15.36
C ALA A 516 16.45 37.45 14.65
N GLY A 517 15.58 36.46 14.38
CA GLY A 517 14.31 36.70 13.71
C GLY A 517 14.39 36.76 12.19
N ALA A 518 15.34 36.03 11.61
CA ALA A 518 15.48 35.92 10.17
C ALA A 518 14.19 35.42 9.50
N THR A 519 13.95 35.85 8.29
CA THR A 519 12.84 35.40 7.44
C THR A 519 13.03 33.96 6.99
N GLN A 520 11.95 33.31 6.56
CA GLN A 520 12.02 31.96 5.99
C GLN A 520 12.95 31.89 4.78
N GLU A 521 12.97 32.93 3.93
CA GLU A 521 13.85 33.03 2.76
C GLU A 521 15.33 33.06 3.16
N GLU A 522 15.69 33.89 4.13
CA GLU A 522 17.07 33.95 4.67
C GLU A 522 17.53 32.64 5.28
N LEU A 523 16.62 31.93 5.99
CA LEU A 523 16.89 30.60 6.53
C LEU A 523 17.08 29.56 5.43
N THR A 524 16.26 29.62 4.36
CA THR A 524 16.35 28.73 3.19
C THR A 524 17.67 28.92 2.48
N ASP A 525 18.06 30.16 2.22
CA ASP A 525 19.32 30.50 1.57
C ASP A 525 20.52 30.05 2.39
N ALA A 526 20.49 30.21 3.70
CA ALA A 526 21.52 29.72 4.60
C ALA A 526 21.61 28.19 4.61
N ALA A 527 20.46 27.49 4.65
CA ALA A 527 20.41 26.03 4.60
C ALA A 527 20.92 25.47 3.26
N ARG A 528 20.59 26.12 2.14
CA ARG A 528 21.10 25.74 0.82
C ARG A 528 22.62 25.93 0.71
N ARG A 529 23.13 27.10 1.08
CA ARG A 529 24.56 27.41 0.98
C ARG A 529 25.43 26.50 1.85
N ASN A 530 25.01 26.26 3.09
CA ASN A 530 25.88 25.63 4.08
C ASN A 530 25.70 24.13 4.24
N GLN A 531 24.55 23.62 3.83
CA GLN A 531 24.21 22.20 4.01
C GLN A 531 23.90 21.48 2.70
N GLY A 532 23.83 22.19 1.56
CA GLY A 532 23.36 21.62 0.32
C GLY A 532 21.92 21.08 0.48
N MET A 533 21.04 21.85 1.12
CA MET A 533 19.64 21.46 1.29
C MET A 533 19.00 21.24 -0.08
N THR A 534 18.44 20.06 -0.27
CA THR A 534 17.65 19.70 -1.46
C THR A 534 16.17 19.93 -1.14
N SER A 535 15.46 20.72 -1.95
CA SER A 535 14.02 20.92 -1.76
C SER A 535 13.21 19.67 -2.13
N LEU A 536 11.95 19.61 -1.70
CA LEU A 536 11.04 18.52 -2.10
C LEU A 536 10.89 18.45 -3.62
N ARG A 537 10.84 19.60 -4.32
CA ARG A 537 10.76 19.65 -5.78
C ARG A 537 12.01 19.08 -6.46
N GLU A 538 13.20 19.41 -5.97
CA GLU A 538 14.47 18.87 -6.49
C GLU A 538 14.57 17.37 -6.25
N ALA A 539 14.16 16.89 -5.07
CA ALA A 539 14.10 15.47 -4.75
C ALA A 539 13.09 14.73 -5.65
N ALA A 540 11.93 15.32 -5.91
CA ALA A 540 10.93 14.78 -6.83
C ALA A 540 11.44 14.72 -8.28
N LEU A 541 12.12 15.79 -8.74
CA LEU A 541 12.71 15.86 -10.09
C LEU A 541 13.78 14.76 -10.26
N GLN A 542 14.56 14.50 -9.23
CA GLN A 542 15.54 13.42 -9.25
C GLN A 542 14.88 12.05 -9.45
N LEU A 543 13.76 11.78 -8.77
CA LEU A 543 13.01 10.54 -8.95
C LEU A 543 12.41 10.40 -10.36
N VAL A 544 12.03 11.50 -11.00
CA VAL A 544 11.60 11.50 -12.42
C VAL A 544 12.77 11.14 -13.33
N ARG A 545 13.97 11.71 -13.11
CA ARG A 545 15.21 11.36 -13.84
C ARG A 545 15.57 9.89 -13.70
N GLU A 546 15.40 9.32 -12.53
CA GLU A 546 15.63 7.89 -12.24
C GLU A 546 14.53 6.97 -12.82
N GLY A 547 13.42 7.56 -13.29
CA GLY A 547 12.27 6.81 -13.79
C GLY A 547 11.49 6.06 -12.71
N GLU A 548 11.60 6.49 -11.45
CA GLU A 548 10.85 5.93 -10.32
C GLU A 548 9.43 6.48 -10.24
N THR A 549 9.23 7.71 -10.71
CA THR A 549 7.94 8.39 -10.73
C THR A 549 7.73 9.13 -12.06
N THR A 550 6.62 9.82 -12.19
CA THR A 550 6.23 10.49 -13.43
C THR A 550 6.22 12.02 -13.30
N PRO A 551 6.25 12.76 -14.43
CA PRO A 551 6.08 14.22 -14.43
C PRO A 551 4.80 14.69 -13.74
N GLU A 552 3.69 13.97 -13.90
CA GLU A 552 2.40 14.31 -13.28
C GLU A 552 2.44 14.26 -11.75
N GLU A 553 3.25 13.36 -11.19
CA GLU A 553 3.46 13.30 -9.74
C GLU A 553 4.34 14.47 -9.26
N LEU A 554 5.34 14.87 -10.05
CA LEU A 554 6.15 16.06 -9.75
C LEU A 554 5.29 17.33 -9.69
N LEU A 555 4.40 17.54 -10.66
CA LEU A 555 3.51 18.70 -10.66
C LEU A 555 2.66 18.81 -9.39
N LYS A 556 2.20 17.68 -8.83
CA LYS A 556 1.45 17.70 -7.57
C LYS A 556 2.26 18.26 -6.40
N ILE A 557 3.58 18.08 -6.41
CA ILE A 557 4.45 18.62 -5.36
C ILE A 557 4.64 20.13 -5.56
N THR A 558 4.79 20.58 -6.80
CA THR A 558 5.04 21.98 -7.14
C THR A 558 3.87 22.90 -6.75
N PHE A 559 2.62 22.44 -6.85
CA PHE A 559 1.43 23.20 -6.41
C PHE A 559 1.37 23.54 -4.92
N TYR A 560 2.21 22.94 -4.10
CA TYR A 560 2.27 23.23 -2.66
C TYR A 560 3.40 24.20 -2.30
N GLU A 561 4.26 24.57 -3.26
CA GLU A 561 5.37 25.54 -3.07
C GLU A 561 4.97 26.97 -3.50
N GLU A 562 3.86 27.13 -4.26
CA GLU A 562 3.25 28.43 -4.58
C GLU A 562 2.17 28.80 -3.54
#